data_c245598f22f750182e713e4bfefcc70c
#
_entry.id   c245598f22f750182e713e4bfefcc70c
#
_cell.length_a   1.000
_cell.length_b   1.000
_cell.length_c   1.000
_cell.angle_alpha   90.00
_cell.angle_beta   90.00
_cell.angle_gamma   90.00
#
_symmetry.space_group_name_H-M   'P 1'
#
loop_
_entity.id
_entity.type
_entity.pdbx_description
1 polymer ?
#
loop_
_entity_poly.entity_id
_entity_poly.type
_entity_poly.pdbx_seq_one_letter_code
_entity_poly.pdbx_strand_id
1 'polypeptide(L)'
;MATIKDIALACGVSLMTVSRALRENSPVKESTRKRILEEAERQGYTNTARQGRPASAEPPRQVQLILGNINGSMYYFHMRLLTALEQQLAACGYECIIRTTNGSYNIFLRIIERIKRSRCAGTILFGSFEPEQLETLLLALPGALLLDNHVRETFSRTYSSFSFNNRKAAYLAVKHLLSRGRKRIALVTGPKEHFFTREMCMGYQEALSETTVKFDPELVINTDFLAAGAAKEMRNFLSQGIDFDSVATNDEMATGVYRVLQENHLKIPDDIAICGCDNLPIGEQLYPELTTITLDYQELASQAIKHIISGKSKQIMQKVELEPLLLIKSST
;
A
#
# COMPACT_ATOMS: atom_id res chain seq x y z
N MET A 1 -25.03 -14.46 -37.21
CA MET A 1 -23.85 -15.29 -36.97
C MET A 1 -24.27 -16.66 -36.51
N ALA A 2 -23.77 -17.71 -37.15
CA ALA A 2 -24.11 -19.09 -36.76
C ALA A 2 -23.60 -19.39 -35.34
N THR A 3 -24.34 -20.18 -34.59
CA THR A 3 -24.03 -20.58 -33.21
C THR A 3 -23.70 -22.08 -33.14
N ILE A 4 -23.05 -22.51 -32.05
CA ILE A 4 -22.82 -23.93 -31.78
C ILE A 4 -24.15 -24.71 -31.80
N LYS A 5 -25.27 -24.07 -31.48
CA LYS A 5 -26.59 -24.65 -31.46
C LYS A 5 -27.10 -24.95 -32.87
N ASP A 6 -26.84 -24.05 -33.81
CA ASP A 6 -27.20 -24.20 -35.20
C ASP A 6 -26.41 -25.33 -35.88
N ILE A 7 -25.11 -25.46 -35.59
CA ILE A 7 -24.28 -26.55 -36.07
C ILE A 7 -24.71 -27.89 -35.47
N ALA A 8 -25.05 -27.93 -34.16
CA ALA A 8 -25.52 -29.12 -33.51
C ALA A 8 -26.83 -29.65 -34.13
N LEU A 9 -27.74 -28.73 -34.44
CA LEU A 9 -29.02 -29.04 -35.10
C LEU A 9 -28.82 -29.60 -36.52
N ALA A 10 -27.95 -28.92 -37.31
CA ALA A 10 -27.66 -29.32 -38.69
C ALA A 10 -26.90 -30.67 -38.75
N CYS A 11 -26.03 -30.96 -37.79
CA CYS A 11 -25.31 -32.22 -37.75
C CYS A 11 -26.03 -33.33 -36.98
N GLY A 12 -27.19 -33.09 -36.35
CA GLY A 12 -27.91 -34.09 -35.57
C GLY A 12 -27.13 -34.62 -34.37
N VAL A 13 -26.34 -33.76 -33.70
CA VAL A 13 -25.50 -34.12 -32.56
C VAL A 13 -25.74 -33.19 -31.38
N SER A 14 -25.26 -33.57 -30.18
CA SER A 14 -25.40 -32.73 -29.01
C SER A 14 -24.47 -31.49 -29.09
N LEU A 15 -24.86 -30.38 -28.42
CA LEU A 15 -24.04 -29.18 -28.23
C LEU A 15 -22.63 -29.53 -27.69
N MET A 16 -22.59 -30.52 -26.80
CA MET A 16 -21.33 -30.96 -26.20
C MET A 16 -20.45 -31.68 -27.22
N THR A 17 -21.03 -32.43 -28.16
CA THR A 17 -20.32 -33.11 -29.25
C THR A 17 -19.72 -32.09 -30.21
N VAL A 18 -20.47 -31.06 -30.60
CA VAL A 18 -19.93 -29.94 -31.42
C VAL A 18 -18.81 -29.22 -30.68
N SER A 19 -19.05 -28.86 -29.43
CA SER A 19 -18.01 -28.19 -28.60
C SER A 19 -16.73 -29.01 -28.44
N ARG A 20 -16.84 -30.34 -28.40
CA ARG A 20 -15.67 -31.23 -28.35
C ARG A 20 -15.00 -31.38 -29.71
N ALA A 21 -15.77 -31.53 -30.80
CA ALA A 21 -15.26 -31.67 -32.17
C ALA A 21 -14.45 -30.46 -32.63
N LEU A 22 -14.80 -29.26 -32.17
CA LEU A 22 -14.10 -28.02 -32.48
C LEU A 22 -12.77 -27.82 -31.71
N ARG A 23 -12.36 -28.79 -30.87
CA ARG A 23 -11.05 -28.78 -30.17
C ARG A 23 -9.99 -29.56 -30.95
N GLU A 24 -8.69 -29.15 -30.89
CA GLU A 24 -7.61 -29.81 -31.61
C GLU A 24 -7.42 -31.28 -31.21
N ASN A 25 -7.48 -31.62 -29.92
CA ASN A 25 -7.40 -33.00 -29.44
C ASN A 25 -8.80 -33.52 -29.05
N SER A 26 -9.62 -33.77 -30.06
CA SER A 26 -11.04 -34.13 -29.86
C SER A 26 -11.20 -35.65 -29.66
N PRO A 27 -11.95 -36.06 -28.61
CA PRO A 27 -12.29 -37.50 -28.43
C PRO A 27 -13.46 -37.93 -29.31
N VAL A 28 -13.92 -37.10 -30.25
CA VAL A 28 -15.02 -37.38 -31.18
C VAL A 28 -14.46 -38.20 -32.38
N LYS A 29 -15.24 -39.18 -32.84
CA LYS A 29 -14.87 -40.00 -34.02
C LYS A 29 -14.58 -39.10 -35.22
N GLU A 30 -13.50 -39.39 -35.95
CA GLU A 30 -12.96 -38.57 -37.03
C GLU A 30 -14.00 -38.22 -38.09
N SER A 31 -14.84 -39.18 -38.48
CA SER A 31 -15.93 -38.95 -39.43
C SER A 31 -16.99 -37.98 -38.95
N THR A 32 -17.30 -37.99 -37.65
CA THR A 32 -18.26 -37.04 -37.03
C THR A 32 -17.60 -35.68 -36.87
N ARG A 33 -16.32 -35.64 -36.52
CA ARG A 33 -15.55 -34.42 -36.41
C ARG A 33 -15.46 -33.67 -37.74
N LYS A 34 -15.13 -34.38 -38.82
CA LYS A 34 -15.05 -33.83 -40.17
C LYS A 34 -16.34 -33.19 -40.59
N ARG A 35 -17.48 -33.90 -40.43
CA ARG A 35 -18.83 -33.40 -40.74
C ARG A 35 -19.18 -32.13 -39.95
N ILE A 36 -18.79 -32.05 -38.67
CA ILE A 36 -19.05 -30.86 -37.85
C ILE A 36 -18.19 -29.69 -38.29
N LEU A 37 -16.94 -29.92 -38.69
CA LEU A 37 -16.02 -28.84 -39.17
C LEU A 37 -16.51 -28.31 -40.53
N GLU A 38 -16.90 -29.16 -41.47
CA GLU A 38 -17.44 -28.78 -42.78
C GLU A 38 -18.72 -27.97 -42.60
N GLU A 39 -19.61 -28.34 -41.70
CA GLU A 39 -20.85 -27.61 -41.42
C GLU A 39 -20.57 -26.27 -40.72
N ALA A 40 -19.62 -26.20 -39.84
CA ALA A 40 -19.18 -24.96 -39.19
C ALA A 40 -18.66 -23.96 -40.22
N GLU A 41 -17.83 -24.43 -41.17
CA GLU A 41 -17.32 -23.62 -42.26
C GLU A 41 -18.40 -23.15 -43.20
N ARG A 42 -19.33 -24.03 -43.58
CA ARG A 42 -20.48 -23.72 -44.45
C ARG A 42 -21.40 -22.64 -43.86
N GLN A 43 -21.59 -22.65 -42.52
CA GLN A 43 -22.40 -21.66 -41.82
C GLN A 43 -21.61 -20.38 -41.44
N GLY A 44 -20.36 -20.28 -41.82
CA GLY A 44 -19.50 -19.14 -41.45
C GLY A 44 -19.28 -18.99 -39.94
N TYR A 45 -19.32 -20.15 -39.23
CA TYR A 45 -19.09 -20.16 -37.79
C TYR A 45 -17.59 -19.90 -37.51
N THR A 46 -17.29 -18.71 -37.07
CA THR A 46 -15.98 -18.38 -36.50
C THR A 46 -16.01 -18.68 -35.00
N ASN A 47 -15.16 -19.59 -34.53
CA ASN A 47 -15.05 -19.97 -33.12
C ASN A 47 -14.41 -18.81 -32.30
N THR A 48 -15.07 -17.66 -32.28
CA THR A 48 -14.62 -16.47 -31.56
C THR A 48 -14.60 -16.67 -30.04
N ALA A 49 -15.30 -17.67 -29.53
CA ALA A 49 -15.29 -18.01 -28.11
C ALA A 49 -14.07 -18.85 -27.69
N ARG A 50 -13.26 -19.32 -28.68
CA ARG A 50 -12.11 -20.19 -28.43
C ARG A 50 -10.96 -20.04 -29.44
N GLN A 51 -10.72 -18.90 -29.96
CA GLN A 51 -9.34 -18.55 -30.12
C GLN A 51 -8.80 -18.52 -28.68
N GLY A 52 -8.31 -19.68 -28.21
CA GLY A 52 -7.40 -19.71 -27.08
C GLY A 52 -6.43 -18.58 -27.36
N ARG A 53 -6.40 -17.57 -26.52
CA ARG A 53 -5.44 -16.47 -26.63
C ARG A 53 -4.15 -17.11 -27.08
N PRO A 54 -3.57 -16.68 -28.24
CA PRO A 54 -2.38 -17.32 -28.75
C PRO A 54 -1.38 -17.43 -27.61
N ALA A 55 -0.64 -18.53 -27.53
CA ALA A 55 0.39 -18.75 -26.51
C ALA A 55 1.48 -17.64 -26.51
N SER A 56 1.45 -16.75 -27.51
CA SER A 56 2.22 -15.53 -27.68
C SER A 56 1.48 -14.25 -27.28
N ALA A 57 0.29 -14.32 -26.66
CA ALA A 57 -0.32 -13.10 -26.13
C ALA A 57 0.61 -12.57 -25.03
N GLU A 58 1.15 -11.38 -25.25
CA GLU A 58 1.89 -10.63 -24.24
C GLU A 58 1.15 -10.74 -22.91
N PRO A 59 1.85 -10.99 -21.79
CA PRO A 59 1.20 -11.04 -20.50
C PRO A 59 0.40 -9.74 -20.33
N PRO A 60 -0.82 -9.80 -19.77
CA PRO A 60 -1.62 -8.60 -19.62
C PRO A 60 -0.78 -7.58 -18.83
N ARG A 61 -0.68 -6.37 -19.39
CA ARG A 61 0.05 -5.26 -18.78
C ARG A 61 -0.72 -4.73 -17.59
N GLN A 62 -0.90 -5.57 -16.57
CA GLN A 62 -1.65 -5.27 -15.36
C GLN A 62 -0.82 -5.62 -14.13
N VAL A 63 -0.79 -4.72 -13.17
CA VAL A 63 -0.22 -4.94 -11.84
C VAL A 63 -1.33 -4.85 -10.79
N GLN A 64 -1.36 -5.78 -9.85
CA GLN A 64 -2.34 -5.75 -8.76
C GLN A 64 -1.76 -5.07 -7.53
N LEU A 65 -2.55 -4.18 -6.95
CA LEU A 65 -2.33 -3.60 -5.63
C LEU A 65 -3.32 -4.24 -4.66
N ILE A 66 -2.80 -4.93 -3.65
CA ILE A 66 -3.59 -5.50 -2.57
C ILE A 66 -3.50 -4.54 -1.40
N LEU A 67 -4.60 -3.86 -1.15
CA LEU A 67 -4.69 -2.93 -0.03
C LEU A 67 -5.11 -3.68 1.23
N GLY A 68 -4.28 -3.59 2.25
CA GLY A 68 -4.59 -4.00 3.61
C GLY A 68 -5.72 -3.17 4.20
N ASN A 69 -6.12 -3.52 5.41
CA ASN A 69 -7.24 -2.94 6.13
C ASN A 69 -7.22 -1.40 6.12
N ILE A 70 -8.11 -0.80 5.36
CA ILE A 70 -8.30 0.66 5.27
C ILE A 70 -9.54 1.12 6.05
N ASN A 71 -10.11 0.30 6.94
CA ASN A 71 -11.22 0.61 7.88
C ASN A 71 -12.18 1.73 7.43
N GLY A 72 -12.50 1.78 6.13
CA GLY A 72 -13.39 2.78 5.53
C GLY A 72 -12.77 4.15 5.28
N SER A 73 -11.53 4.39 5.68
CA SER A 73 -10.80 5.64 5.42
C SER A 73 -9.45 5.36 4.78
N MET A 74 -9.18 6.03 3.69
CA MET A 74 -7.88 6.03 3.07
C MET A 74 -7.11 7.26 3.55
N TYR A 75 -6.04 7.06 4.29
CA TYR A 75 -5.21 8.14 4.79
C TYR A 75 -4.57 8.93 3.65
N TYR A 76 -4.29 10.21 3.82
CA TYR A 76 -3.65 11.06 2.82
C TYR A 76 -2.31 10.47 2.32
N PHE A 77 -1.53 9.89 3.23
CA PHE A 77 -0.30 9.17 2.89
C PHE A 77 -0.55 8.05 1.85
N HIS A 78 -1.55 7.19 2.10
CA HIS A 78 -1.89 6.09 1.20
C HIS A 78 -2.37 6.59 -0.17
N MET A 79 -3.14 7.68 -0.19
CA MET A 79 -3.60 8.30 -1.44
C MET A 79 -2.44 8.84 -2.28
N ARG A 80 -1.46 9.50 -1.64
CA ARG A 80 -0.27 10.01 -2.34
C ARG A 80 0.55 8.87 -2.96
N LEU A 81 0.81 7.82 -2.18
CA LEU A 81 1.58 6.69 -2.67
C LEU A 81 0.83 5.91 -3.77
N LEU A 82 -0.49 5.74 -3.63
CA LEU A 82 -1.32 5.12 -4.66
C LEU A 82 -1.29 5.93 -5.97
N THR A 83 -1.40 7.25 -5.87
CA THR A 83 -1.31 8.14 -7.04
C THR A 83 0.04 8.04 -7.72
N ALA A 84 1.14 8.02 -6.95
CA ALA A 84 2.48 7.85 -7.50
C ALA A 84 2.65 6.49 -8.20
N LEU A 85 2.14 5.40 -7.62
CA LEU A 85 2.15 4.06 -8.22
C LEU A 85 1.37 4.02 -9.53
N GLU A 86 0.17 4.59 -9.55
CA GLU A 86 -0.68 4.64 -10.74
C GLU A 86 0.01 5.40 -11.87
N GLN A 87 0.55 6.58 -11.59
CA GLN A 87 1.28 7.40 -12.57
C GLN A 87 2.49 6.66 -13.14
N GLN A 88 3.27 5.97 -12.31
CA GLN A 88 4.41 5.17 -12.77
C GLN A 88 3.97 3.96 -13.61
N LEU A 89 2.88 3.28 -13.23
CA LEU A 89 2.30 2.19 -14.02
C LEU A 89 1.83 2.67 -15.38
N ALA A 90 1.06 3.76 -15.41
CA ALA A 90 0.56 4.37 -16.64
C ALA A 90 1.70 4.79 -17.59
N ALA A 91 2.76 5.41 -17.05
CA ALA A 91 3.96 5.77 -17.82
C ALA A 91 4.67 4.54 -18.43
N CYS A 92 4.58 3.37 -17.81
CA CYS A 92 5.10 2.10 -18.32
C CYS A 92 4.10 1.35 -19.23
N GLY A 93 2.89 1.86 -19.45
CA GLY A 93 1.83 1.20 -20.22
C GLY A 93 1.17 0.05 -19.50
N TYR A 94 1.12 0.09 -18.17
CA TYR A 94 0.45 -0.89 -17.31
C TYR A 94 -0.81 -0.30 -16.69
N GLU A 95 -1.81 -1.15 -16.46
CA GLU A 95 -3.02 -0.84 -15.73
C GLU A 95 -2.89 -1.27 -14.26
N CYS A 96 -3.48 -0.49 -13.36
CA CYS A 96 -3.55 -0.78 -11.93
C CYS A 96 -4.86 -1.49 -11.59
N ILE A 97 -4.78 -2.67 -10.96
CA ILE A 97 -5.95 -3.36 -10.40
C ILE A 97 -5.88 -3.29 -8.88
N ILE A 98 -6.80 -2.57 -8.27
CA ILE A 98 -6.89 -2.47 -6.81
C ILE A 98 -7.82 -3.56 -6.26
N ARG A 99 -7.37 -4.23 -5.19
CA ARG A 99 -8.15 -5.16 -4.39
C ARG A 99 -7.98 -4.84 -2.92
N THR A 100 -9.05 -4.89 -2.15
CA THR A 100 -9.00 -4.67 -0.69
C THR A 100 -9.18 -5.99 0.04
N THR A 101 -8.53 -6.12 1.18
CA THR A 101 -8.63 -7.32 2.04
C THR A 101 -9.65 -7.15 3.16
N ASN A 102 -10.44 -6.07 3.14
CA ASN A 102 -11.47 -5.83 4.13
C ASN A 102 -12.52 -6.95 4.10
N GLY A 103 -12.79 -7.54 5.24
CA GLY A 103 -13.82 -8.57 5.39
C GLY A 103 -13.40 -9.76 6.23
N SER A 104 -14.26 -10.80 6.24
CA SER A 104 -13.99 -12.03 6.97
C SER A 104 -12.80 -12.80 6.39
N TYR A 105 -12.23 -13.71 7.19
CA TYR A 105 -11.14 -14.60 6.76
C TYR A 105 -11.49 -15.39 5.48
N ASN A 106 -12.74 -15.80 5.30
CA ASN A 106 -13.19 -16.47 4.08
C ASN A 106 -13.13 -15.57 2.85
N ILE A 107 -13.41 -14.27 2.99
CA ILE A 107 -13.26 -13.30 1.90
C ILE A 107 -11.77 -13.16 1.55
N PHE A 108 -10.91 -13.07 2.53
CA PHE A 108 -9.46 -13.01 2.38
C PHE A 108 -8.91 -14.22 1.59
N LEU A 109 -9.29 -15.44 1.93
CA LEU A 109 -8.87 -16.64 1.20
C LEU A 109 -9.35 -16.65 -0.27
N ARG A 110 -10.59 -16.19 -0.54
CA ARG A 110 -11.11 -16.04 -1.91
C ARG A 110 -10.32 -15.01 -2.72
N ILE A 111 -9.85 -13.92 -2.08
CA ILE A 111 -8.99 -12.93 -2.72
C ILE A 111 -7.68 -13.57 -3.15
N ILE A 112 -7.01 -14.35 -2.29
CA ILE A 112 -5.79 -15.08 -2.61
C ILE A 112 -5.99 -15.97 -3.84
N GLU A 113 -7.07 -16.76 -3.88
CA GLU A 113 -7.38 -17.63 -5.01
C GLU A 113 -7.63 -16.85 -6.32
N ARG A 114 -8.29 -15.68 -6.24
CA ARG A 114 -8.48 -14.81 -7.41
C ARG A 114 -7.15 -14.21 -7.90
N ILE A 115 -6.27 -13.81 -6.97
CA ILE A 115 -4.94 -13.29 -7.31
C ILE A 115 -4.11 -14.36 -8.02
N LYS A 116 -4.06 -15.58 -7.48
CA LYS A 116 -3.32 -16.71 -8.07
C LYS A 116 -3.80 -17.04 -9.50
N ARG A 117 -5.08 -16.86 -9.77
CA ARG A 117 -5.67 -17.12 -11.10
C ARG A 117 -5.53 -15.95 -12.07
N SER A 118 -5.21 -14.76 -11.57
CA SER A 118 -5.03 -13.58 -12.41
C SER A 118 -3.68 -13.64 -13.13
N ARG A 119 -3.67 -13.22 -14.40
CA ARG A 119 -2.44 -13.15 -15.21
C ARG A 119 -1.83 -11.74 -15.10
N CYS A 120 -1.60 -11.24 -13.89
CA CYS A 120 -0.96 -9.96 -13.71
C CYS A 120 0.56 -10.08 -13.82
N ALA A 121 1.22 -9.01 -14.24
CA ALA A 121 2.67 -8.91 -14.32
C ALA A 121 3.31 -8.99 -12.93
N GLY A 122 2.62 -8.49 -11.89
CA GLY A 122 3.07 -8.59 -10.51
C GLY A 122 2.00 -8.16 -9.51
N THR A 123 2.36 -8.29 -8.24
CA THR A 123 1.49 -7.97 -7.10
C THR A 123 2.25 -7.12 -6.09
N ILE A 124 1.66 -6.04 -5.63
CA ILE A 124 2.16 -5.17 -4.57
C ILE A 124 1.21 -5.26 -3.38
N LEU A 125 1.75 -5.50 -2.19
CA LEU A 125 1.04 -5.51 -0.92
C LEU A 125 1.28 -4.16 -0.24
N PHE A 126 0.22 -3.44 0.08
CA PHE A 126 0.27 -2.06 0.55
C PHE A 126 -0.82 -1.76 1.58
N GLY A 127 -0.51 -0.94 2.60
CA GLY A 127 -1.43 -0.60 3.68
C GLY A 127 -1.29 -1.50 4.90
N SER A 128 -2.22 -1.41 5.86
CA SER A 128 -2.16 -2.12 7.13
C SER A 128 -2.73 -3.54 7.00
N PHE A 129 -1.97 -4.53 7.43
CA PHE A 129 -2.38 -5.93 7.48
C PHE A 129 -2.20 -6.46 8.90
N GLU A 130 -3.08 -7.37 9.28
CA GLU A 130 -2.77 -8.22 10.44
C GLU A 130 -1.53 -9.08 10.11
N PRO A 131 -0.60 -9.27 11.06
CA PRO A 131 0.68 -9.95 10.79
C PRO A 131 0.50 -11.32 10.12
N GLU A 132 -0.45 -12.13 10.59
CA GLU A 132 -0.74 -13.47 10.03
C GLU A 132 -1.29 -13.39 8.60
N GLN A 133 -2.07 -12.36 8.29
CA GLN A 133 -2.61 -12.14 6.93
C GLN A 133 -1.48 -11.75 5.97
N LEU A 134 -0.60 -10.85 6.40
CA LEU A 134 0.54 -10.42 5.59
C LEU A 134 1.48 -11.59 5.26
N GLU A 135 1.83 -12.38 6.26
CA GLU A 135 2.67 -13.57 6.10
C GLU A 135 2.01 -14.61 5.17
N THR A 136 0.70 -14.82 5.33
CA THR A 136 -0.08 -15.71 4.45
C THR A 136 -0.06 -15.22 3.00
N LEU A 137 -0.19 -13.90 2.77
CA LEU A 137 -0.10 -13.31 1.42
C LEU A 137 1.29 -13.53 0.81
N LEU A 138 2.36 -13.23 1.55
CA LEU A 138 3.73 -13.41 1.07
C LEU A 138 4.06 -14.87 0.76
N LEU A 139 3.56 -15.81 1.57
CA LEU A 139 3.71 -17.25 1.31
C LEU A 139 2.91 -17.69 0.07
N ALA A 140 1.71 -17.17 -0.09
CA ALA A 140 0.80 -17.56 -1.17
C ALA A 140 1.14 -16.92 -2.52
N LEU A 141 1.86 -15.80 -2.54
CA LEU A 141 2.15 -14.96 -3.70
C LEU A 141 3.67 -14.75 -3.87
N PRO A 142 4.42 -15.78 -4.27
CA PRO A 142 5.86 -15.64 -4.50
C PRO A 142 6.16 -14.52 -5.50
N GLY A 143 7.07 -13.62 -5.13
CA GLY A 143 7.41 -12.43 -5.92
C GLY A 143 6.48 -11.24 -5.73
N ALA A 144 5.55 -11.28 -4.78
CA ALA A 144 4.86 -10.09 -4.33
C ALA A 144 5.85 -9.12 -3.66
N LEU A 145 5.67 -7.83 -3.94
CA LEU A 145 6.43 -6.76 -3.31
C LEU A 145 5.67 -6.24 -2.10
N LEU A 146 6.32 -6.15 -0.97
CA LEU A 146 5.81 -5.47 0.20
C LEU A 146 6.20 -3.99 0.13
N LEU A 147 5.20 -3.10 0.17
CA LEU A 147 5.41 -1.67 0.05
C LEU A 147 5.05 -0.96 1.36
N ASP A 148 6.03 -0.23 1.90
CA ASP A 148 5.95 0.55 3.13
C ASP A 148 5.26 -0.20 4.29
N ASN A 149 5.76 -1.41 4.53
CA ASN A 149 5.29 -2.26 5.62
C ASN A 149 6.39 -3.27 6.02
N HIS A 150 6.23 -3.91 7.16
CA HIS A 150 7.16 -4.89 7.71
C HIS A 150 6.43 -6.16 8.15
N VAL A 151 7.12 -7.29 8.04
CA VAL A 151 6.71 -8.55 8.65
C VAL A 151 7.37 -8.73 10.01
N ARG A 152 6.86 -9.65 10.82
CA ARG A 152 7.48 -10.02 12.09
C ARG A 152 8.90 -10.56 11.86
N GLU A 153 9.81 -10.35 12.80
CA GLU A 153 11.18 -10.88 12.75
C GLU A 153 11.24 -12.40 12.65
N THR A 154 10.20 -13.07 13.15
CA THR A 154 10.06 -14.53 13.09
C THR A 154 9.74 -15.06 11.69
N PHE A 155 9.41 -14.19 10.72
CA PHE A 155 9.12 -14.60 9.35
C PHE A 155 10.41 -14.97 8.61
N SER A 156 10.60 -16.26 8.33
CA SER A 156 11.86 -16.84 7.81
C SER A 156 11.96 -16.83 6.28
N ARG A 157 10.93 -16.43 5.54
CA ARG A 157 10.96 -16.41 4.07
C ARG A 157 11.52 -15.10 3.54
N THR A 158 12.25 -15.20 2.44
CA THR A 158 12.73 -14.03 1.70
C THR A 158 11.60 -13.38 0.91
N TYR A 159 11.55 -12.05 0.90
CA TYR A 159 10.59 -11.22 0.17
C TYR A 159 11.24 -9.92 -0.26
N SER A 160 10.68 -9.26 -1.27
CA SER A 160 11.08 -7.90 -1.62
C SER A 160 10.28 -6.89 -0.83
N SER A 161 10.95 -5.86 -0.29
CA SER A 161 10.28 -4.75 0.39
C SER A 161 10.91 -3.42 -0.01
N PHE A 162 10.06 -2.45 -0.32
CA PHE A 162 10.43 -1.06 -0.54
C PHE A 162 9.68 -0.19 0.45
N SER A 163 10.39 0.64 1.19
CA SER A 163 9.84 1.46 2.27
C SER A 163 10.58 2.79 2.39
N PHE A 164 10.00 3.70 3.15
CA PHE A 164 10.73 4.85 3.68
C PHE A 164 11.43 4.48 4.98
N ASN A 165 12.55 5.16 5.26
CA ASN A 165 13.24 5.03 6.55
C ASN A 165 12.48 5.84 7.61
N ASN A 166 11.40 5.24 8.15
CA ASN A 166 10.52 5.88 9.12
C ASN A 166 11.22 6.17 10.45
N ARG A 167 12.18 5.32 10.85
CA ARG A 167 13.02 5.55 12.02
C ARG A 167 13.87 6.82 11.83
N LYS A 168 14.50 6.97 10.66
CA LYS A 168 15.29 8.15 10.32
C LYS A 168 14.41 9.40 10.22
N ALA A 169 13.17 9.27 9.74
CA ALA A 169 12.22 10.38 9.69
C ALA A 169 11.94 10.93 11.10
N ALA A 170 11.61 10.06 12.05
CA ALA A 170 11.41 10.47 13.44
C ALA A 170 12.68 11.03 14.08
N TYR A 171 13.82 10.39 13.84
CA TYR A 171 15.10 10.89 14.31
C TYR A 171 15.37 12.33 13.83
N LEU A 172 15.17 12.61 12.53
CA LEU A 172 15.40 13.96 11.97
C LEU A 172 14.43 14.98 12.55
N ALA A 173 13.15 14.65 12.71
CA ALA A 173 12.15 15.54 13.28
C ALA A 173 12.51 15.92 14.73
N VAL A 174 12.83 14.93 15.55
CA VAL A 174 13.17 15.11 16.97
C VAL A 174 14.52 15.85 17.11
N LYS A 175 15.51 15.46 16.33
CA LYS A 175 16.83 16.14 16.32
C LYS A 175 16.70 17.61 15.94
N HIS A 176 15.83 17.93 14.99
CA HIS A 176 15.54 19.32 14.64
C HIS A 176 14.93 20.09 15.82
N LEU A 177 13.89 19.54 16.47
CA LEU A 177 13.27 20.18 17.64
C LEU A 177 14.29 20.40 18.78
N LEU A 178 15.12 19.39 19.06
CA LEU A 178 16.22 19.51 20.03
C LEU A 178 17.21 20.63 19.65
N SER A 179 17.57 20.77 18.36
CA SER A 179 18.45 21.84 17.87
C SER A 179 17.83 23.24 18.02
N ARG A 180 16.49 23.32 18.09
CA ARG A 180 15.75 24.56 18.37
C ARG A 180 15.61 24.85 19.87
N GLY A 181 16.27 24.04 20.71
CA GLY A 181 16.28 24.21 22.16
C GLY A 181 15.12 23.54 22.90
N ARG A 182 14.27 22.77 22.18
CA ARG A 182 13.15 22.06 22.80
C ARG A 182 13.67 20.83 23.58
N LYS A 183 13.07 20.54 24.72
CA LYS A 183 13.54 19.49 25.65
C LYS A 183 12.45 18.51 26.06
N ARG A 184 11.19 18.91 26.00
CA ARG A 184 10.04 18.07 26.35
C ARG A 184 9.15 17.84 25.13
N ILE A 185 9.62 16.93 24.28
CA ILE A 185 9.01 16.66 22.98
C ILE A 185 7.93 15.60 23.14
N ALA A 186 6.67 15.94 22.94
CA ALA A 186 5.59 14.95 22.85
C ALA A 186 5.64 14.24 21.49
N LEU A 187 5.63 12.91 21.48
CA LEU A 187 5.53 12.10 20.28
C LEU A 187 4.07 11.65 20.10
N VAL A 188 3.35 12.26 19.14
CA VAL A 188 1.99 11.84 18.79
C VAL A 188 2.07 10.87 17.62
N THR A 189 1.65 9.63 17.83
CA THR A 189 1.79 8.54 16.86
C THR A 189 0.56 7.63 16.85
N GLY A 190 0.55 6.60 16.01
CA GLY A 190 -0.58 5.68 15.85
C GLY A 190 -0.69 4.60 16.92
N PRO A 191 -1.44 3.52 16.65
CA PRO A 191 -1.58 2.41 17.58
C PRO A 191 -0.24 1.79 17.92
N LYS A 192 -0.04 1.44 19.20
CA LYS A 192 1.24 0.96 19.74
C LYS A 192 1.83 -0.23 18.98
N GLU A 193 0.98 -1.13 18.52
CA GLU A 193 1.41 -2.36 17.83
C GLU A 193 1.72 -2.13 16.34
N HIS A 194 1.44 -0.96 15.81
CA HIS A 194 1.69 -0.66 14.40
C HIS A 194 3.20 -0.49 14.14
N PHE A 195 3.70 -1.05 13.03
CA PHE A 195 5.14 -0.99 12.71
C PHE A 195 5.67 0.45 12.64
N PHE A 196 4.93 1.36 12.00
CA PHE A 196 5.30 2.77 11.89
C PHE A 196 5.47 3.42 13.28
N THR A 197 4.56 3.14 14.22
CA THR A 197 4.66 3.63 15.60
C THR A 197 5.94 3.16 16.28
N ARG A 198 6.32 1.89 16.09
CA ARG A 198 7.57 1.35 16.64
C ARG A 198 8.79 2.04 16.06
N GLU A 199 8.82 2.23 14.72
CA GLU A 199 9.91 2.94 14.05
C GLU A 199 10.00 4.39 14.53
N MET A 200 8.88 5.09 14.66
CA MET A 200 8.83 6.46 15.19
C MET A 200 9.37 6.53 16.61
N CYS A 201 8.97 5.60 17.49
CA CYS A 201 9.49 5.53 18.87
C CYS A 201 11.01 5.24 18.90
N MET A 202 11.50 4.35 18.05
CA MET A 202 12.93 4.05 17.96
C MET A 202 13.74 5.27 17.50
N GLY A 203 13.30 5.96 16.45
CA GLY A 203 13.96 7.17 15.96
C GLY A 203 13.92 8.31 16.97
N TYR A 204 12.81 8.46 17.70
CA TYR A 204 12.70 9.41 18.81
C TYR A 204 13.70 9.13 19.92
N GLN A 205 13.78 7.88 20.39
CA GLN A 205 14.73 7.48 21.44
C GLN A 205 16.18 7.62 20.98
N GLU A 206 16.47 7.30 19.72
CA GLU A 206 17.79 7.47 19.12
C GLU A 206 18.24 8.94 19.15
N ALA A 207 17.37 9.87 18.72
CA ALA A 207 17.68 11.29 18.76
C ALA A 207 17.91 11.82 20.18
N LEU A 208 17.10 11.37 21.16
CA LEU A 208 17.30 11.73 22.55
C LEU A 208 18.62 11.19 23.12
N SER A 209 19.01 9.97 22.73
CA SER A 209 20.24 9.33 23.24
C SER A 209 21.53 10.10 22.93
N GLU A 210 21.50 10.97 21.92
CA GLU A 210 22.62 11.86 21.56
C GLU A 210 22.69 13.13 22.44
N THR A 211 21.78 13.27 23.40
CA THR A 211 21.65 14.46 24.25
C THR A 211 21.59 14.10 25.73
N THR A 212 21.42 15.11 26.59
CA THR A 212 21.17 14.91 28.03
C THR A 212 19.67 14.76 28.36
N VAL A 213 18.77 14.90 27.37
CA VAL A 213 17.32 14.77 27.54
C VAL A 213 16.98 13.29 27.68
N LYS A 214 16.31 12.95 28.78
CA LYS A 214 15.90 11.56 29.01
C LYS A 214 14.59 11.24 28.31
N PHE A 215 14.48 10.02 27.82
CA PHE A 215 13.21 9.50 27.34
C PHE A 215 12.18 9.46 28.47
N ASP A 216 11.01 10.02 28.22
CA ASP A 216 9.86 10.03 29.12
C ASP A 216 8.68 9.34 28.43
N PRO A 217 8.25 8.16 28.88
CA PRO A 217 7.15 7.43 28.24
C PRO A 217 5.80 8.16 28.33
N GLU A 218 5.62 9.08 29.29
CA GLU A 218 4.41 9.90 29.40
C GLU A 218 4.25 10.87 28.23
N LEU A 219 5.35 11.21 27.52
CA LEU A 219 5.34 12.05 26.33
C LEU A 219 4.99 11.28 25.05
N VAL A 220 4.71 9.98 25.11
CA VAL A 220 4.30 9.17 23.94
C VAL A 220 2.78 9.03 23.92
N ILE A 221 2.14 9.69 22.97
CA ILE A 221 0.68 9.75 22.83
C ILE A 221 0.26 8.86 21.65
N ASN A 222 -0.41 7.74 21.95
CA ASN A 222 -0.91 6.84 20.92
C ASN A 222 -2.31 7.22 20.46
N THR A 223 -2.54 7.21 19.15
CA THR A 223 -3.80 7.57 18.50
C THR A 223 -4.20 6.52 17.45
N ASP A 224 -5.06 6.90 16.50
CA ASP A 224 -5.52 6.09 15.38
C ASP A 224 -4.96 6.57 14.00
N PHE A 225 -3.93 7.40 14.00
CA PHE A 225 -3.36 8.13 12.85
C PHE A 225 -4.25 9.24 12.29
N LEU A 226 -5.45 9.45 12.80
CA LEU A 226 -6.39 10.45 12.28
C LEU A 226 -6.29 11.77 13.06
N ALA A 227 -6.57 12.87 12.38
CA ALA A 227 -6.66 14.20 13.00
C ALA A 227 -7.63 14.25 14.18
N ALA A 228 -8.78 13.55 14.07
CA ALA A 228 -9.79 13.50 15.13
C ALA A 228 -9.30 12.76 16.39
N GLY A 229 -8.64 11.61 16.19
CA GLY A 229 -8.02 10.83 17.26
C GLY A 229 -6.90 11.62 17.94
N ALA A 230 -6.01 12.23 17.15
CA ALA A 230 -4.93 13.07 17.66
C ALA A 230 -5.48 14.26 18.48
N ALA A 231 -6.55 14.92 18.00
CA ALA A 231 -7.18 16.01 18.76
C ALA A 231 -7.79 15.55 20.07
N LYS A 232 -8.42 14.35 20.09
CA LYS A 232 -8.99 13.76 21.30
C LYS A 232 -7.91 13.47 22.32
N GLU A 233 -6.87 12.75 21.92
CA GLU A 233 -5.81 12.35 22.84
C GLU A 233 -4.94 13.54 23.27
N MET A 234 -4.75 14.56 22.44
CA MET A 234 -4.06 15.80 22.84
C MET A 234 -4.85 16.58 23.90
N ARG A 235 -6.21 16.64 23.81
CA ARG A 235 -7.02 17.24 24.89
C ARG A 235 -6.87 16.47 26.19
N ASN A 236 -6.90 15.14 26.15
CA ASN A 236 -6.67 14.30 27.33
C ASN A 236 -5.28 14.58 27.93
N PHE A 237 -4.27 14.69 27.09
CA PHE A 237 -2.89 14.95 27.49
C PHE A 237 -2.76 16.33 28.17
N LEU A 238 -3.32 17.39 27.61
CA LEU A 238 -3.33 18.71 28.23
C LEU A 238 -4.09 18.73 29.56
N SER A 239 -5.18 17.97 29.69
CA SER A 239 -5.96 17.91 30.95
C SER A 239 -5.21 17.23 32.09
N GLN A 240 -4.17 16.44 31.78
CA GLN A 240 -3.30 15.80 32.79
C GLN A 240 -2.23 16.76 33.35
N GLY A 241 -2.07 17.93 32.72
CA GLY A 241 -1.08 18.92 33.17
C GLY A 241 0.37 18.49 32.91
N ILE A 242 0.60 17.54 31.99
CA ILE A 242 1.94 17.12 31.59
C ILE A 242 2.60 18.23 30.81
N ASP A 243 3.78 18.65 31.27
CA ASP A 243 4.55 19.72 30.64
C ASP A 243 5.23 19.23 29.35
N PHE A 244 5.16 20.03 28.26
CA PHE A 244 5.83 19.78 27.00
C PHE A 244 6.05 21.10 26.24
N ASP A 245 7.04 21.14 25.37
CA ASP A 245 7.42 22.36 24.61
C ASP A 245 7.37 22.15 23.10
N SER A 246 7.15 20.94 22.65
CA SER A 246 7.07 20.62 21.23
C SER A 246 6.38 19.29 20.95
N VAL A 247 5.99 19.09 19.69
CA VAL A 247 5.32 17.89 19.20
C VAL A 247 6.02 17.38 17.94
N ALA A 248 6.36 16.09 17.92
CA ALA A 248 6.70 15.35 16.71
C ALA A 248 5.55 14.41 16.34
N THR A 249 5.12 14.40 15.07
CA THR A 249 3.96 13.62 14.63
C THR A 249 3.96 13.46 13.10
N ASN A 250 2.91 12.88 12.49
CA ASN A 250 2.70 13.00 11.06
C ASN A 250 1.81 14.20 10.72
N ASP A 251 1.76 14.61 9.44
CA ASP A 251 1.07 15.83 9.02
C ASP A 251 -0.45 15.74 9.20
N GLU A 252 -1.05 14.56 9.06
CA GLU A 252 -2.49 14.38 9.28
C GLU A 252 -2.85 14.58 10.75
N MET A 253 -2.14 13.93 11.66
CA MET A 253 -2.35 14.11 13.11
C MET A 253 -1.98 15.52 13.56
N ALA A 254 -1.00 16.18 12.93
CA ALA A 254 -0.62 17.56 13.22
C ALA A 254 -1.83 18.50 13.09
N THR A 255 -2.75 18.27 12.15
CA THR A 255 -3.96 19.10 12.00
C THR A 255 -4.85 19.05 13.25
N GLY A 256 -4.95 17.87 13.87
CA GLY A 256 -5.67 17.68 15.13
C GLY A 256 -4.97 18.37 16.31
N VAL A 257 -3.65 18.28 16.35
CA VAL A 257 -2.81 18.94 17.37
C VAL A 257 -2.95 20.45 17.25
N TYR A 258 -2.78 21.02 16.05
CA TYR A 258 -2.96 22.48 15.82
C TYR A 258 -4.29 22.98 16.35
N ARG A 259 -5.38 22.28 16.02
CA ARG A 259 -6.71 22.67 16.49
C ARG A 259 -6.79 22.74 18.01
N VAL A 260 -6.25 21.75 18.71
CA VAL A 260 -6.32 21.69 20.18
C VAL A 260 -5.44 22.75 20.81
N LEU A 261 -4.25 23.02 20.27
CA LEU A 261 -3.39 24.09 20.78
C LEU A 261 -4.06 25.48 20.59
N GLN A 262 -4.70 25.71 19.42
CA GLN A 262 -5.46 26.95 19.18
C GLN A 262 -6.65 27.10 20.14
N GLU A 263 -7.42 26.04 20.39
CA GLU A 263 -8.52 26.01 21.37
C GLU A 263 -8.04 26.41 22.78
N ASN A 264 -6.78 26.13 23.12
CA ASN A 264 -6.16 26.44 24.41
C ASN A 264 -5.26 27.70 24.38
N HIS A 265 -5.32 28.50 23.31
CA HIS A 265 -4.57 29.74 23.12
C HIS A 265 -3.05 29.58 23.18
N LEU A 266 -2.53 28.37 22.91
CA LEU A 266 -1.10 28.07 22.81
C LEU A 266 -0.58 28.46 21.44
N LYS A 267 0.49 29.24 21.41
CA LYS A 267 1.08 29.78 20.18
C LYS A 267 2.07 28.79 19.57
N ILE A 268 2.01 28.64 18.25
CA ILE A 268 2.96 27.86 17.46
C ILE A 268 3.82 28.85 16.68
N PRO A 269 5.15 28.79 16.73
CA PRO A 269 5.98 27.86 17.49
C PRO A 269 6.35 28.35 18.90
N ASP A 270 5.93 29.55 19.32
CA ASP A 270 6.45 30.22 20.52
C ASP A 270 6.32 29.37 21.78
N ASP A 271 5.08 28.93 22.09
CA ASP A 271 4.82 28.05 23.23
C ASP A 271 5.13 26.60 22.88
N ILE A 272 4.59 26.09 21.76
CA ILE A 272 4.74 24.70 21.32
C ILE A 272 5.20 24.66 19.87
N ALA A 273 6.40 24.14 19.62
CA ALA A 273 6.89 23.88 18.27
C ALA A 273 6.34 22.54 17.73
N ILE A 274 6.08 22.44 16.43
CA ILE A 274 5.54 21.21 15.83
C ILE A 274 6.35 20.83 14.60
N CYS A 275 6.77 19.55 14.54
CA CYS A 275 7.38 18.95 13.36
C CYS A 275 6.52 17.76 12.89
N GLY A 276 6.08 17.83 11.63
CA GLY A 276 5.32 16.78 10.96
C GLY A 276 6.18 15.75 10.25
N CYS A 277 5.51 14.84 9.56
CA CYS A 277 6.09 13.86 8.65
C CYS A 277 5.08 13.61 7.52
N ASP A 278 5.56 13.31 6.33
CA ASP A 278 4.87 12.97 5.07
C ASP A 278 4.83 14.11 4.04
N ASN A 279 5.08 15.36 4.43
CA ASN A 279 4.97 16.54 3.56
C ASN A 279 3.64 16.57 2.77
N LEU A 280 2.52 16.41 3.49
CA LEU A 280 1.20 16.43 2.89
C LEU A 280 0.74 17.87 2.56
N PRO A 281 -0.05 18.07 1.50
CA PRO A 281 -0.58 19.41 1.14
C PRO A 281 -1.36 20.09 2.25
N ILE A 282 -1.94 19.34 3.18
CA ILE A 282 -2.65 19.88 4.33
C ILE A 282 -1.72 20.69 5.25
N GLY A 283 -0.43 20.30 5.33
CA GLY A 283 0.56 21.03 6.15
C GLY A 283 0.83 22.45 5.68
N GLU A 284 0.65 22.73 4.37
CA GLU A 284 0.77 24.07 3.79
C GLU A 284 -0.43 24.97 4.12
N GLN A 285 -1.56 24.38 4.51
CA GLN A 285 -2.79 25.11 4.89
C GLN A 285 -2.83 25.43 6.37
N LEU A 286 -1.92 24.88 7.16
CA LEU A 286 -1.79 25.20 8.58
C LEU A 286 -1.10 26.55 8.77
N TYR A 287 -1.51 27.27 9.83
CA TYR A 287 -0.87 28.53 10.19
C TYR A 287 -0.42 28.50 11.66
N PRO A 288 0.90 28.68 11.89
CA PRO A 288 2.01 28.78 10.91
C PRO A 288 2.19 27.50 10.10
N GLU A 289 2.83 27.62 8.92
CA GLU A 289 3.05 26.51 8.00
C GLU A 289 3.93 25.41 8.64
N LEU A 290 3.53 24.15 8.48
CA LEU A 290 4.10 23.01 9.19
C LEU A 290 5.49 22.63 8.66
N THR A 291 6.52 22.70 9.51
CA THR A 291 7.81 22.03 9.32
C THR A 291 7.56 20.52 9.28
N THR A 292 8.07 19.81 8.28
CA THR A 292 7.77 18.39 8.09
C THR A 292 8.94 17.62 7.50
N ILE A 293 8.89 16.30 7.63
CA ILE A 293 9.78 15.39 6.92
C ILE A 293 9.16 15.06 5.56
N THR A 294 9.92 15.29 4.49
CA THR A 294 9.48 14.95 3.14
C THR A 294 9.94 13.55 2.74
N LEU A 295 9.04 12.84 2.07
CA LEU A 295 9.22 11.49 1.53
C LEU A 295 9.11 11.54 0.02
N ASP A 296 10.03 10.90 -0.70
CA ASP A 296 9.97 10.85 -2.17
C ASP A 296 9.07 9.70 -2.65
N TYR A 297 7.76 9.98 -2.71
CA TYR A 297 6.74 9.03 -3.16
C TYR A 297 6.94 8.59 -4.61
N GLN A 298 7.43 9.50 -5.46
CA GLN A 298 7.64 9.20 -6.89
C GLN A 298 8.82 8.24 -7.08
N GLU A 299 9.91 8.46 -6.36
CA GLU A 299 11.06 7.57 -6.42
C GLU A 299 10.74 6.19 -5.84
N LEU A 300 10.05 6.10 -4.70
CA LEU A 300 9.62 4.82 -4.14
C LEU A 300 8.72 4.06 -5.11
N ALA A 301 7.72 4.72 -5.69
CA ALA A 301 6.83 4.14 -6.69
C ALA A 301 7.60 3.69 -7.95
N SER A 302 8.51 4.53 -8.46
CA SER A 302 9.33 4.23 -9.64
C SER A 302 10.17 2.97 -9.42
N GLN A 303 10.88 2.85 -8.30
CA GLN A 303 11.67 1.67 -7.98
C GLN A 303 10.80 0.43 -7.80
N ALA A 304 9.68 0.55 -7.09
CA ALA A 304 8.73 -0.53 -6.88
C ALA A 304 8.18 -1.07 -8.21
N ILE A 305 7.74 -0.19 -9.11
CA ILE A 305 7.20 -0.57 -10.41
C ILE A 305 8.28 -1.19 -11.30
N LYS A 306 9.47 -0.59 -11.40
CA LYS A 306 10.60 -1.16 -12.15
C LYS A 306 10.93 -2.57 -11.69
N HIS A 307 10.95 -2.82 -10.38
CA HIS A 307 11.18 -4.15 -9.82
C HIS A 307 10.09 -5.15 -10.25
N ILE A 308 8.81 -4.77 -10.10
CA ILE A 308 7.66 -5.65 -10.39
C ILE A 308 7.58 -5.98 -11.90
N ILE A 309 7.72 -4.99 -12.79
CA ILE A 309 7.57 -5.20 -14.24
C ILE A 309 8.81 -5.84 -14.89
N SER A 310 9.94 -5.86 -14.20
CA SER A 310 11.17 -6.51 -14.71
C SER A 310 11.00 -7.99 -15.01
N GLY A 311 9.94 -8.63 -14.48
CA GLY A 311 9.72 -10.08 -14.53
C GLY A 311 10.66 -10.90 -13.63
N LYS A 312 11.60 -10.23 -12.93
CA LYS A 312 12.60 -10.85 -12.06
C LYS A 312 12.20 -10.88 -10.58
N SER A 313 11.07 -10.31 -10.21
CA SER A 313 10.61 -10.18 -8.82
C SER A 313 10.49 -11.52 -8.06
N LYS A 314 10.33 -12.63 -8.79
CA LYS A 314 10.34 -13.99 -8.20
C LYS A 314 11.74 -14.58 -7.98
N GLN A 315 12.76 -14.02 -8.61
CA GLN A 315 14.13 -14.55 -8.63
C GLN A 315 15.09 -13.69 -7.82
N ILE A 316 14.86 -12.37 -7.83
CA ILE A 316 15.72 -11.37 -7.19
C ILE A 316 14.91 -10.68 -6.10
N MET A 317 15.25 -10.96 -4.84
CA MET A 317 14.67 -10.26 -3.70
C MET A 317 15.48 -9.00 -3.41
N GLN A 318 14.78 -7.88 -3.23
CA GLN A 318 15.39 -6.58 -2.93
C GLN A 318 14.74 -5.97 -1.69
N LYS A 319 15.56 -5.39 -0.84
CA LYS A 319 15.12 -4.51 0.24
C LYS A 319 15.65 -3.13 -0.06
N VAL A 320 14.75 -2.17 -0.22
CA VAL A 320 15.07 -0.78 -0.52
C VAL A 320 14.43 0.08 0.55
N GLU A 321 15.22 0.97 1.10
CA GLU A 321 14.76 1.94 2.09
C GLU A 321 15.20 3.31 1.61
N LEU A 322 14.24 4.23 1.39
CA LEU A 322 14.51 5.58 0.93
C LEU A 322 14.68 6.52 2.10
N GLU A 323 15.74 7.31 2.02
CA GLU A 323 16.08 8.30 3.06
C GLU A 323 15.12 9.51 3.00
N PRO A 324 14.57 9.92 4.15
CA PRO A 324 13.72 11.09 4.27
C PRO A 324 14.57 12.36 4.38
N LEU A 325 13.98 13.52 4.10
CA LEU A 325 14.60 14.82 4.23
C LEU A 325 13.75 15.75 5.10
N LEU A 326 14.39 16.61 5.88
CA LEU A 326 13.70 17.64 6.67
C LEU A 326 13.42 18.87 5.80
N LEU A 327 12.17 19.34 5.83
CA LEU A 327 11.72 20.57 5.21
C LEU A 327 11.29 21.56 6.30
N ILE A 328 12.14 22.53 6.58
CA ILE A 328 11.91 23.54 7.63
C ILE A 328 10.95 24.62 7.11
N LYS A 329 9.93 24.90 7.88
CA LYS A 329 8.95 25.95 7.67
C LYS A 329 8.75 26.77 8.98
N SER A 330 7.55 27.29 9.22
CA SER A 330 7.32 28.29 10.27
C SER A 330 6.84 27.72 11.60
N SER A 331 6.58 26.43 11.73
CA SER A 331 6.06 25.82 12.96
C SER A 331 7.13 25.37 13.96
N THR A 332 8.44 25.62 13.66
CA THR A 332 9.56 25.26 14.56
C THR A 332 10.58 26.39 14.71
#